data_e305acc1f0055aa04ca26f57cd669970
#
_entry.id   e305acc1f0055aa04ca26f57cd669970
#
_cell.length_a   1.000
_cell.length_b   1.000
_cell.length_c   1.000
_cell.angle_alpha   90.00
_cell.angle_beta   90.00
_cell.angle_gamma   90.00
#
_symmetry.space_group_name_H-M   'P 1'
#
loop_
_entity.id
_entity.type
_entity.pdbx_description
1 polymer ?
#
loop_
_entity_poly.entity_id
_entity_poly.type
_entity_poly.pdbx_seq_one_letter_code
_entity_poly.pdbx_strand_id
1 'polypeptide(L)'
;RRSSDLKYSSNMTTDPVFQFERVYGNMEIIRGSKKGVSAPNLVSVDGYLSIETTMANNISFPKLEIVGGQLCIIGNLNAVSNYDYDFTNLKSVGCSSNPQYIKEGVINNILYGSLDFMASNKDFTFPSLEHVGGVGMTVRAVKTISCPKLQAIDGTLCAANAASLTTFNMPTLTKLSGVRFIRLTRFVDYTFFKSFVEEEQIKKEDWLVTNCGYNPTYEDMQAGRYTQQ
;
A
#
# COMPACT_ATOMS: atom_id res chain seq x y z
N ARG A 1 -3.29 -18.33 21.45
CA ARG A 1 -3.97 -17.41 22.40
C ARG A 1 -4.68 -16.34 21.60
N ARG A 2 -5.93 -16.07 21.94
CA ARG A 2 -6.72 -14.97 21.37
C ARG A 2 -6.18 -13.66 21.95
N SER A 3 -5.66 -12.78 21.11
CA SER A 3 -5.37 -11.40 21.48
C SER A 3 -6.48 -10.53 20.92
N SER A 4 -7.10 -9.68 21.75
CA SER A 4 -7.81 -8.49 21.31
C SER A 4 -6.80 -7.48 20.74
N ASP A 5 -7.01 -6.22 20.84
CA ASP A 5 -6.06 -5.22 20.40
C ASP A 5 -4.67 -5.41 21.02
N LEU A 6 -3.64 -5.37 20.19
CA LEU A 6 -2.24 -5.46 20.57
C LEU A 6 -1.54 -4.16 20.24
N LYS A 7 -1.06 -3.47 21.26
CA LYS A 7 -0.20 -2.31 21.09
C LYS A 7 1.19 -2.60 21.62
N TYR A 8 2.18 -2.50 20.74
CA TYR A 8 3.58 -2.61 21.09
C TYR A 8 4.27 -1.26 20.89
N SER A 9 4.80 -0.74 22.00
CA SER A 9 5.59 0.49 21.97
C SER A 9 6.83 0.25 22.79
N SER A 10 8.03 0.37 22.21
CA SER A 10 9.24 0.15 23.02
C SER A 10 10.44 0.95 22.55
N ASN A 11 11.23 1.33 23.58
CA ASN A 11 12.64 1.70 23.46
C ASN A 11 13.55 0.46 23.64
N MET A 12 13.07 -0.76 23.37
CA MET A 12 13.78 -1.99 23.67
C MET A 12 14.98 -2.22 22.76
N THR A 13 16.01 -2.82 23.31
CA THR A 13 17.25 -3.18 22.61
C THR A 13 17.16 -4.50 21.84
N THR A 14 16.06 -5.24 21.99
CA THR A 14 15.78 -6.53 21.35
C THR A 14 14.61 -6.42 20.39
N ASP A 15 14.67 -7.14 19.29
CA ASP A 15 13.62 -7.20 18.30
C ASP A 15 12.40 -7.94 18.83
N PRO A 16 11.19 -7.39 18.73
CA PRO A 16 9.99 -8.13 19.09
C PRO A 16 9.76 -9.27 18.10
N VAL A 17 9.62 -10.48 18.64
CA VAL A 17 9.21 -11.65 17.89
C VAL A 17 7.88 -12.14 18.47
N PHE A 18 6.81 -11.99 17.70
CA PHE A 18 5.46 -12.36 18.11
C PHE A 18 5.15 -13.79 17.66
N GLN A 19 4.72 -14.67 18.61
CA GLN A 19 4.52 -16.10 18.36
C GLN A 19 3.06 -16.51 18.15
N PHE A 20 2.13 -15.56 18.11
CA PHE A 20 0.72 -15.86 17.90
C PHE A 20 0.39 -16.01 16.40
N GLU A 21 -0.68 -16.76 16.12
CA GLU A 21 -1.13 -17.05 14.75
C GLU A 21 -2.22 -16.07 14.27
N ARG A 22 -2.98 -15.47 15.20
CA ARG A 22 -4.07 -14.55 14.89
C ARG A 22 -4.22 -13.44 15.91
N VAL A 23 -4.52 -12.24 15.42
CA VAL A 23 -4.95 -11.08 16.18
C VAL A 23 -6.41 -10.79 15.84
N TYR A 24 -7.31 -10.85 16.84
CA TYR A 24 -8.76 -10.66 16.65
C TYR A 24 -9.19 -9.19 16.66
N GLY A 25 -8.29 -8.27 16.89
CA GLY A 25 -8.48 -6.82 16.89
C GLY A 25 -7.40 -6.16 16.06
N ASN A 26 -6.92 -5.04 16.55
CA ASN A 26 -5.89 -4.25 15.91
C ASN A 26 -4.49 -4.63 16.41
N MET A 27 -3.48 -4.44 15.54
CA MET A 27 -2.09 -4.59 15.91
C MET A 27 -1.33 -3.31 15.58
N GLU A 28 -0.79 -2.65 16.59
CA GLU A 28 0.04 -1.46 16.45
C GLU A 28 1.46 -1.72 16.91
N ILE A 29 2.42 -1.41 16.06
CA ILE A 29 3.85 -1.48 16.37
C ILE A 29 4.41 -0.09 16.15
N ILE A 30 4.68 0.61 17.27
CA ILE A 30 5.13 2.00 17.24
C ILE A 30 6.59 2.06 17.69
N ARG A 31 7.43 2.69 16.89
CA ARG A 31 8.85 2.89 17.17
C ARG A 31 9.57 1.57 17.49
N GLY A 32 9.43 0.61 16.59
CA GLY A 32 10.11 -0.67 16.69
C GLY A 32 11.62 -0.52 16.90
N SER A 33 12.24 -1.56 17.43
CA SER A 33 13.67 -1.59 17.72
C SER A 33 14.50 -1.30 16.46
N LYS A 34 15.76 -0.93 16.66
CA LYS A 34 16.72 -0.62 15.57
C LYS A 34 16.97 -1.79 14.60
N LYS A 35 16.50 -3.00 14.88
CA LYS A 35 16.85 -4.20 14.12
C LYS A 35 15.71 -4.83 13.36
N GLY A 36 14.48 -4.80 13.86
CA GLY A 36 13.37 -5.37 13.12
C GLY A 36 12.12 -5.69 13.92
N VAL A 37 11.12 -6.19 13.22
CA VAL A 37 9.85 -6.67 13.77
C VAL A 37 9.50 -7.96 13.06
N SER A 38 9.14 -9.01 13.81
CA SER A 38 8.80 -10.30 13.22
C SER A 38 7.61 -10.95 13.90
N ALA A 39 6.72 -11.53 13.09
CA ALA A 39 5.65 -12.41 13.53
C ALA A 39 5.59 -13.64 12.60
N PRO A 40 6.50 -14.61 12.80
CA PRO A 40 6.71 -15.70 11.84
C PRO A 40 5.54 -16.68 11.73
N ASN A 41 4.63 -16.68 12.70
CA ASN A 41 3.47 -17.56 12.73
C ASN A 41 2.14 -16.82 12.49
N LEU A 42 2.14 -15.49 12.41
CA LEU A 42 0.93 -14.69 12.23
C LEU A 42 0.33 -14.94 10.85
N VAL A 43 -0.92 -15.40 10.82
CA VAL A 43 -1.69 -15.68 9.60
C VAL A 43 -2.72 -14.60 9.32
N SER A 44 -3.31 -14.00 10.38
CA SER A 44 -4.33 -12.97 10.19
C SER A 44 -4.37 -11.93 11.29
N VAL A 45 -4.74 -10.71 10.88
CA VAL A 45 -5.14 -9.59 11.75
C VAL A 45 -6.55 -9.20 11.32
N ASP A 46 -7.55 -9.31 12.21
CA ASP A 46 -8.94 -9.02 11.86
C ASP A 46 -9.19 -7.52 11.71
N GLY A 47 -8.50 -6.71 12.51
CA GLY A 47 -8.52 -5.26 12.45
C GLY A 47 -7.41 -4.68 11.57
N TYR A 48 -6.88 -3.53 11.95
CA TYR A 48 -5.75 -2.92 11.25
C TYR A 48 -4.39 -3.41 11.78
N LEU A 49 -3.41 -3.43 10.90
CA LEU A 49 -1.99 -3.62 11.22
C LEU A 49 -1.24 -2.33 10.89
N SER A 50 -0.76 -1.64 11.91
CA SER A 50 0.05 -0.43 11.76
C SER A 50 1.47 -0.68 12.23
N ILE A 51 2.43 -0.41 11.35
CA ILE A 51 3.87 -0.55 11.63
C ILE A 51 4.54 0.78 11.34
N GLU A 52 4.85 1.52 12.40
CA GLU A 52 5.62 2.74 12.32
C GLU A 52 7.05 2.45 12.77
N THR A 53 7.98 2.39 11.82
CA THR A 53 9.37 2.11 12.11
C THR A 53 10.24 3.30 11.75
N THR A 54 10.88 3.89 12.72
CA THR A 54 11.87 4.94 12.47
C THR A 54 13.25 4.38 12.12
N MET A 55 13.54 3.14 12.45
CA MET A 55 14.88 2.55 12.36
C MET A 55 14.89 1.03 12.12
N ALA A 56 13.77 0.38 11.83
CA ALA A 56 13.75 -1.07 11.63
C ALA A 56 14.49 -1.46 10.34
N ASN A 57 15.34 -2.49 10.43
CA ASN A 57 16.05 -3.02 9.29
C ASN A 57 15.30 -4.19 8.62
N ASN A 58 14.31 -4.77 9.31
CA ASN A 58 13.55 -5.90 8.80
C ASN A 58 12.13 -5.90 9.36
N ILE A 59 11.14 -6.11 8.50
CA ILE A 59 9.72 -6.29 8.84
C ILE A 59 9.30 -7.63 8.25
N SER A 60 9.11 -8.67 9.09
CA SER A 60 8.89 -10.02 8.60
C SER A 60 7.60 -10.63 9.11
N PHE A 61 6.65 -10.81 8.20
CA PHE A 61 5.34 -11.45 8.40
C PHE A 61 5.10 -12.53 7.33
N PRO A 62 5.98 -13.56 7.25
CA PRO A 62 6.03 -14.47 6.10
C PRO A 62 4.79 -15.33 5.91
N LYS A 63 3.99 -15.55 6.97
CA LYS A 63 2.75 -16.34 6.88
C LYS A 63 1.48 -15.48 6.87
N LEU A 64 1.59 -14.16 6.95
CA LEU A 64 0.43 -13.29 6.99
C LEU A 64 -0.30 -13.33 5.65
N GLU A 65 -1.56 -13.75 5.70
CA GLU A 65 -2.44 -13.86 4.52
C GLU A 65 -3.48 -12.75 4.47
N ILE A 66 -3.99 -12.31 5.63
CA ILE A 66 -5.13 -11.40 5.70
C ILE A 66 -4.90 -10.31 6.73
N VAL A 67 -5.11 -9.06 6.33
CA VAL A 67 -5.34 -7.92 7.21
C VAL A 67 -6.74 -7.39 6.90
N GLY A 68 -7.69 -7.64 7.81
CA GLY A 68 -9.10 -7.28 7.58
C GLY A 68 -9.31 -5.78 7.43
N GLY A 69 -8.65 -4.99 8.25
CA GLY A 69 -8.64 -3.53 8.18
C GLY A 69 -7.46 -2.97 7.39
N GLN A 70 -7.00 -1.79 7.78
CA GLN A 70 -5.88 -1.12 7.14
C GLN A 70 -4.54 -1.82 7.44
N LEU A 71 -3.71 -2.01 6.43
CA LEU A 71 -2.28 -2.27 6.57
C LEU A 71 -1.52 -0.97 6.31
N CYS A 72 -0.89 -0.43 7.34
CA CYS A 72 -0.12 0.80 7.27
C CYS A 72 1.35 0.53 7.64
N ILE A 73 2.26 0.75 6.70
CA ILE A 73 3.70 0.59 6.92
C ILE A 73 4.35 1.94 6.60
N ILE A 74 4.78 2.61 7.66
CA ILE A 74 5.40 3.94 7.56
C ILE A 74 6.86 3.85 7.97
N GLY A 75 7.74 3.98 7.00
CA GLY A 75 9.16 4.15 7.22
C GLY A 75 9.56 5.61 7.45
N ASN A 76 10.75 5.84 7.97
CA ASN A 76 11.29 7.20 8.11
C ASN A 76 11.72 7.74 6.75
N LEU A 77 11.06 8.80 6.26
CA LEU A 77 11.39 9.47 4.99
C LEU A 77 12.80 10.09 4.98
N ASN A 78 13.35 10.43 6.15
CA ASN A 78 14.64 11.12 6.27
C ASN A 78 15.82 10.17 6.46
N ALA A 79 15.57 8.91 6.79
CA ALA A 79 16.61 7.90 6.78
C ALA A 79 16.56 7.18 5.45
N VAL A 80 17.70 6.97 4.84
CA VAL A 80 17.88 5.93 3.80
C VAL A 80 17.67 4.59 4.51
N SER A 81 16.42 4.32 4.87
CA SER A 81 16.03 3.14 5.62
C SER A 81 16.01 1.97 4.66
N ASN A 82 17.16 1.33 4.55
CA ASN A 82 17.31 0.02 3.94
C ASN A 82 16.69 -1.04 4.85
N TYR A 83 15.36 -0.98 5.07
CA TYR A 83 14.68 -2.10 5.69
C TYR A 83 14.15 -3.06 4.64
N ASP A 84 14.31 -4.33 4.89
CA ASP A 84 13.65 -5.38 4.13
C ASP A 84 12.29 -5.66 4.74
N TYR A 85 11.34 -6.04 3.90
CA TYR A 85 10.03 -6.46 4.36
C TYR A 85 9.63 -7.77 3.68
N ASP A 86 8.92 -8.61 4.43
CA ASP A 86 8.41 -9.90 3.95
C ASP A 86 6.92 -10.02 4.27
N PHE A 87 6.10 -9.91 3.23
CA PHE A 87 4.67 -10.15 3.19
C PHE A 87 4.34 -11.09 2.03
N THR A 88 5.20 -12.09 1.82
CA THR A 88 5.14 -12.98 0.64
C THR A 88 3.79 -13.64 0.46
N ASN A 89 3.10 -14.00 1.55
CA ASN A 89 1.82 -14.71 1.52
C ASN A 89 0.59 -13.80 1.68
N LEU A 90 0.75 -12.49 1.78
CA LEU A 90 -0.37 -11.57 1.95
C LEU A 90 -1.28 -11.58 0.71
N LYS A 91 -2.56 -11.94 0.90
CA LYS A 91 -3.57 -12.12 -0.13
C LYS A 91 -4.59 -10.97 -0.16
N SER A 92 -5.00 -10.48 1.02
CA SER A 92 -6.02 -9.44 1.09
C SER A 92 -5.80 -8.44 2.22
N VAL A 93 -6.17 -7.17 1.93
CA VAL A 93 -6.10 -6.05 2.86
C VAL A 93 -7.35 -5.19 2.73
N GLY A 94 -7.90 -4.72 3.85
CA GLY A 94 -8.98 -3.73 3.84
C GLY A 94 -10.35 -4.29 3.47
N CYS A 95 -10.56 -5.60 3.54
CA CYS A 95 -11.80 -6.26 3.15
C CYS A 95 -12.76 -6.48 4.34
N SER A 96 -12.48 -5.91 5.50
CA SER A 96 -13.37 -6.00 6.67
C SER A 96 -14.66 -5.20 6.45
N SER A 97 -15.78 -5.77 6.85
CA SER A 97 -17.06 -5.06 6.92
C SER A 97 -17.15 -4.09 8.11
N ASN A 98 -16.21 -4.11 9.04
CA ASN A 98 -16.19 -3.21 10.17
C ASN A 98 -15.51 -1.87 9.79
N PRO A 99 -16.26 -0.76 9.68
CA PRO A 99 -15.72 0.53 9.26
C PRO A 99 -14.69 1.11 10.23
N GLN A 100 -14.68 0.69 11.49
CA GLN A 100 -13.70 1.15 12.48
C GLN A 100 -12.27 0.67 12.17
N TYR A 101 -12.12 -0.34 11.34
CA TYR A 101 -10.83 -0.89 10.95
C TYR A 101 -10.22 -0.23 9.71
N ILE A 102 -10.96 0.66 9.05
CA ILE A 102 -10.51 1.38 7.86
C ILE A 102 -10.44 2.86 8.19
N LYS A 103 -9.23 3.42 8.21
CA LYS A 103 -9.03 4.86 8.40
C LYS A 103 -8.98 5.53 7.04
N GLU A 104 -9.85 6.50 6.84
CA GLU A 104 -9.87 7.32 5.64
C GLU A 104 -9.24 8.68 5.92
N GLY A 105 -8.57 9.24 4.94
CA GLY A 105 -8.03 10.58 5.03
C GLY A 105 -7.27 11.01 3.78
N VAL A 106 -7.22 12.31 3.57
CA VAL A 106 -6.42 12.93 2.52
C VAL A 106 -5.58 14.05 3.12
N ILE A 107 -4.27 13.98 2.98
CA ILE A 107 -3.36 15.05 3.40
C ILE A 107 -2.50 15.44 2.19
N ASN A 108 -2.46 16.73 1.86
CA ASN A 108 -1.71 17.25 0.70
C ASN A 108 -2.03 16.51 -0.61
N ASN A 109 -3.30 16.19 -0.83
CA ASN A 109 -3.81 15.39 -1.94
C ASN A 109 -3.39 13.91 -1.94
N ILE A 110 -2.65 13.43 -0.96
CA ILE A 110 -2.31 12.02 -0.82
C ILE A 110 -3.39 11.33 -0.01
N LEU A 111 -4.00 10.29 -0.59
CA LEU A 111 -4.98 9.44 0.08
C LEU A 111 -4.26 8.51 1.07
N TYR A 112 -4.87 8.27 2.22
CA TYR A 112 -4.49 7.17 3.10
C TYR A 112 -5.34 5.96 2.75
N GLY A 113 -4.77 5.01 2.00
CA GLY A 113 -5.45 3.81 1.54
C GLY A 113 -5.60 2.74 2.60
N SER A 114 -6.40 1.74 2.30
CA SER A 114 -6.50 0.52 3.12
C SER A 114 -5.16 -0.24 3.17
N LEU A 115 -4.41 -0.24 2.07
CA LEU A 115 -2.99 -0.57 2.05
C LEU A 115 -2.20 0.73 1.88
N ASP A 116 -1.49 1.16 2.90
CA ASP A 116 -0.65 2.36 2.88
C ASP A 116 0.80 1.98 3.15
N PHE A 117 1.63 2.08 2.12
CA PHE A 117 3.03 1.70 2.16
C PHE A 117 3.93 2.89 1.82
N MET A 118 4.85 3.20 2.73
CA MET A 118 5.82 4.25 2.54
C MET A 118 7.23 3.74 2.78
N ALA A 119 8.04 3.69 1.72
CA ALA A 119 9.44 3.30 1.80
C ALA A 119 10.29 4.13 0.83
N SER A 120 11.39 4.70 1.33
CA SER A 120 12.27 5.52 0.50
C SER A 120 12.98 4.68 -0.55
N ASN A 121 12.64 4.89 -1.82
CA ASN A 121 13.28 4.30 -3.00
C ASN A 121 13.41 2.76 -2.99
N LYS A 122 12.42 2.08 -2.39
CA LYS A 122 12.33 0.60 -2.35
C LYS A 122 11.38 0.08 -3.41
N ASP A 123 11.57 -1.17 -3.76
CA ASP A 123 10.61 -1.92 -4.56
C ASP A 123 9.40 -2.27 -3.70
N PHE A 124 8.21 -1.92 -4.18
CA PHE A 124 6.96 -2.37 -3.60
C PHE A 124 6.56 -3.67 -4.30
N THR A 125 6.71 -4.79 -3.57
CA THR A 125 6.45 -6.13 -4.13
C THR A 125 5.60 -6.95 -3.16
N PHE A 126 4.40 -7.32 -3.62
CA PHE A 126 3.46 -8.17 -2.89
C PHE A 126 3.00 -9.30 -3.82
N PRO A 127 3.77 -10.41 -3.88
CA PRO A 127 3.62 -11.43 -4.92
C PRO A 127 2.34 -12.26 -4.84
N SER A 128 1.71 -12.31 -3.66
CA SER A 128 0.47 -13.07 -3.45
C SER A 128 -0.76 -12.19 -3.26
N LEU A 129 -0.63 -10.86 -3.30
CA LEU A 129 -1.74 -9.94 -3.08
C LEU A 129 -2.77 -10.05 -4.22
N GLU A 130 -4.01 -10.36 -3.87
CA GLU A 130 -5.13 -10.58 -4.77
C GLU A 130 -6.18 -9.47 -4.68
N HIS A 131 -6.39 -8.90 -3.49
CA HIS A 131 -7.45 -7.91 -3.27
C HIS A 131 -7.05 -6.82 -2.25
N VAL A 132 -7.29 -5.58 -2.62
CA VAL A 132 -7.24 -4.42 -1.73
C VAL A 132 -8.63 -3.78 -1.68
N GLY A 133 -9.30 -3.92 -0.54
CA GLY A 133 -10.65 -3.41 -0.30
C GLY A 133 -10.68 -1.95 0.17
N GLY A 134 -11.85 -1.51 0.58
CA GLY A 134 -12.09 -0.22 1.22
C GLY A 134 -11.66 0.98 0.37
N VAL A 135 -10.82 1.83 0.94
CA VAL A 135 -10.39 3.10 0.30
C VAL A 135 -9.40 2.89 -0.86
N GLY A 136 -8.77 1.72 -0.92
CA GLY A 136 -7.82 1.37 -1.97
C GLY A 136 -6.36 1.29 -1.49
N MET A 137 -5.42 1.52 -2.39
CA MET A 137 -3.99 1.33 -2.17
C MET A 137 -3.22 2.64 -2.32
N THR A 138 -2.37 2.94 -1.35
CA THR A 138 -1.45 4.08 -1.40
C THR A 138 -0.01 3.59 -1.29
N VAL A 139 0.82 4.01 -2.23
CA VAL A 139 2.27 3.75 -2.22
C VAL A 139 3.02 5.06 -2.34
N ARG A 140 4.03 5.25 -1.48
CA ARG A 140 4.77 6.51 -1.39
C ARG A 140 6.28 6.27 -1.45
N ALA A 141 6.96 7.11 -2.22
CA ALA A 141 8.42 7.12 -2.36
C ALA A 141 9.02 5.78 -2.81
N VAL A 142 8.26 4.93 -3.51
CA VAL A 142 8.71 3.64 -4.01
C VAL A 142 9.46 3.78 -5.35
N LYS A 143 10.26 2.77 -5.68
CA LYS A 143 10.99 2.68 -6.94
C LYS A 143 10.19 1.90 -8.00
N THR A 144 9.60 0.78 -7.61
CA THR A 144 8.77 -0.06 -8.47
C THR A 144 7.51 -0.49 -7.74
N ILE A 145 6.48 -0.90 -8.49
CA ILE A 145 5.25 -1.49 -7.96
C ILE A 145 5.00 -2.80 -8.70
N SER A 146 4.96 -3.91 -7.94
CA SER A 146 4.71 -5.25 -8.49
C SER A 146 3.76 -6.06 -7.60
N CYS A 147 2.56 -6.28 -8.10
CA CYS A 147 1.53 -7.12 -7.47
C CYS A 147 0.94 -8.05 -8.56
N PRO A 148 1.68 -9.10 -8.97
CA PRO A 148 1.36 -9.87 -10.17
C PRO A 148 0.06 -10.67 -10.09
N LYS A 149 -0.50 -10.87 -8.89
CA LYS A 149 -1.78 -11.56 -8.68
C LYS A 149 -2.94 -10.64 -8.30
N LEU A 150 -2.71 -9.33 -8.21
CA LEU A 150 -3.72 -8.37 -7.78
C LEU A 150 -4.84 -8.27 -8.82
N GLN A 151 -6.05 -8.65 -8.43
CA GLN A 151 -7.23 -8.67 -9.28
C GLN A 151 -8.12 -7.44 -9.08
N ALA A 152 -8.19 -6.93 -7.85
CA ALA A 152 -9.09 -5.83 -7.52
C ALA A 152 -8.48 -4.84 -6.51
N ILE A 153 -8.70 -3.57 -6.81
CA ILE A 153 -8.60 -2.45 -5.87
C ILE A 153 -9.99 -1.82 -5.84
N ASP A 154 -10.72 -1.97 -4.72
CA ASP A 154 -12.11 -1.48 -4.62
C ASP A 154 -12.20 0.05 -4.64
N GLY A 155 -11.15 0.74 -4.22
CA GLY A 155 -11.05 2.18 -4.19
C GLY A 155 -10.01 2.74 -5.18
N THR A 156 -9.24 3.70 -4.70
CA THR A 156 -8.26 4.45 -5.50
C THR A 156 -6.86 3.82 -5.44
N LEU A 157 -6.18 3.76 -6.56
CA LEU A 157 -4.73 3.58 -6.62
C LEU A 157 -4.05 4.96 -6.49
N CYS A 158 -3.43 5.21 -5.35
CA CYS A 158 -2.67 6.42 -5.07
C CYS A 158 -1.18 6.13 -5.10
N ALA A 159 -0.42 6.84 -5.93
CA ALA A 159 1.04 6.81 -5.91
C ALA A 159 1.58 8.23 -5.73
N ALA A 160 2.51 8.42 -4.78
CA ALA A 160 2.98 9.75 -4.45
C ALA A 160 4.48 9.80 -4.14
N ASN A 161 5.12 10.92 -4.56
CA ASN A 161 6.54 11.20 -4.29
C ASN A 161 7.48 10.07 -4.75
N ALA A 162 7.11 9.32 -5.79
CA ALA A 162 7.86 8.19 -6.34
C ALA A 162 8.58 8.61 -7.64
N ALA A 163 9.62 9.41 -7.51
CA ALA A 163 10.32 10.04 -8.65
C ALA A 163 10.96 9.03 -9.61
N SER A 164 11.25 7.81 -9.15
CA SER A 164 11.86 6.76 -9.99
C SER A 164 10.82 5.84 -10.62
N LEU A 165 9.54 5.93 -10.25
CA LEU A 165 8.49 5.06 -10.75
C LEU A 165 8.18 5.39 -12.22
N THR A 166 8.20 4.38 -13.07
CA THR A 166 7.89 4.50 -14.51
C THR A 166 6.79 3.56 -14.97
N THR A 167 6.58 2.45 -14.28
CA THR A 167 5.63 1.41 -14.69
C THR A 167 5.00 0.70 -13.50
N PHE A 168 3.88 0.02 -13.75
CA PHE A 168 3.20 -0.87 -12.82
C PHE A 168 3.23 -2.30 -13.35
N ASN A 169 3.50 -3.27 -12.49
CA ASN A 169 3.38 -4.69 -12.79
C ASN A 169 2.20 -5.29 -12.01
N MET A 170 1.01 -5.13 -12.56
CA MET A 170 -0.26 -5.65 -12.04
C MET A 170 -1.09 -6.26 -13.20
N PRO A 171 -0.58 -7.30 -13.87
CA PRO A 171 -1.16 -7.79 -15.13
C PRO A 171 -2.55 -8.41 -14.99
N THR A 172 -2.93 -8.78 -13.76
CA THR A 172 -4.23 -9.41 -13.46
C THR A 172 -5.27 -8.43 -12.92
N LEU A 173 -4.92 -7.14 -12.79
CA LEU A 173 -5.85 -6.14 -12.27
C LEU A 173 -6.98 -5.91 -13.28
N THR A 174 -8.22 -6.13 -12.81
CA THR A 174 -9.44 -5.97 -13.61
C THR A 174 -10.46 -5.02 -12.97
N LYS A 175 -10.23 -4.61 -11.73
CA LYS A 175 -11.11 -3.69 -11.01
C LYS A 175 -10.30 -2.55 -10.37
N LEU A 176 -10.65 -1.31 -10.70
CA LEU A 176 -10.05 -0.10 -10.16
C LEU A 176 -11.05 1.05 -10.22
N SER A 177 -11.31 1.73 -9.09
CA SER A 177 -12.32 2.79 -9.05
C SER A 177 -11.76 4.21 -9.15
N GLY A 178 -10.44 4.41 -8.99
CA GLY A 178 -9.85 5.73 -9.07
C GLY A 178 -8.33 5.72 -9.19
N VAL A 179 -7.80 6.84 -9.66
CA VAL A 179 -6.35 7.09 -9.80
C VAL A 179 -6.00 8.43 -9.17
N ARG A 180 -4.96 8.43 -8.34
CA ARG A 180 -4.41 9.63 -7.73
C ARG A 180 -2.88 9.61 -7.74
N PHE A 181 -2.28 10.29 -8.73
CA PHE A 181 -0.84 10.33 -8.92
C PHE A 181 -0.27 11.72 -8.65
N ILE A 182 0.73 11.78 -7.78
CA ILE A 182 1.26 13.04 -7.28
C ILE A 182 2.79 12.98 -7.25
N ARG A 183 3.45 13.85 -8.02
CA ARG A 183 4.91 13.95 -8.08
C ARG A 183 5.61 12.66 -8.51
N LEU A 184 5.11 12.02 -9.56
CA LEU A 184 5.75 10.90 -10.25
C LEU A 184 6.52 11.45 -11.46
N THR A 185 7.66 12.08 -11.24
CA THR A 185 8.34 12.93 -12.24
C THR A 185 8.84 12.19 -13.48
N ARG A 186 8.93 10.86 -13.43
CA ARG A 186 9.32 10.03 -14.58
C ARG A 186 8.16 9.20 -15.15
N PHE A 187 6.97 9.31 -14.58
CA PHE A 187 5.81 8.57 -15.06
C PHE A 187 5.18 9.32 -16.23
N VAL A 188 5.18 8.72 -17.41
CA VAL A 188 4.76 9.35 -18.67
C VAL A 188 3.82 8.48 -19.51
N ASP A 189 3.59 7.24 -19.11
CA ASP A 189 2.76 6.28 -19.85
C ASP A 189 1.60 5.77 -18.98
N TYR A 190 0.39 6.15 -19.37
CA TYR A 190 -0.86 5.81 -18.69
C TYR A 190 -1.67 4.75 -19.44
N THR A 191 -1.09 4.07 -20.43
CA THR A 191 -1.76 3.03 -21.23
C THR A 191 -2.33 1.91 -20.35
N PHE A 192 -1.69 1.64 -19.22
CA PHE A 192 -2.19 0.68 -18.23
C PHE A 192 -3.63 0.97 -17.77
N PHE A 193 -4.04 2.24 -17.72
CA PHE A 193 -5.35 2.66 -17.22
C PHE A 193 -6.43 2.77 -18.32
N LYS A 194 -6.08 2.47 -19.58
CA LYS A 194 -6.95 2.61 -20.72
C LYS A 194 -8.30 1.91 -20.53
N SER A 195 -8.29 0.61 -20.26
CA SER A 195 -9.51 -0.19 -20.12
C SER A 195 -10.40 0.32 -18.97
N PHE A 196 -9.83 0.72 -17.84
CA PHE A 196 -10.59 1.23 -16.68
C PHE A 196 -11.32 2.54 -16.98
N VAL A 197 -10.76 3.38 -17.85
CA VAL A 197 -11.39 4.63 -18.29
C VAL A 197 -12.43 4.36 -19.38
N GLU A 198 -12.12 3.52 -20.38
CA GLU A 198 -13.02 3.15 -21.47
C GLU A 198 -14.24 2.37 -20.98
N GLU A 199 -14.10 1.55 -19.93
CA GLU A 199 -15.18 0.80 -19.28
C GLU A 199 -15.90 1.59 -18.17
N GLU A 200 -15.57 2.88 -18.00
CA GLU A 200 -16.15 3.79 -16.99
C GLU A 200 -16.01 3.29 -15.55
N GLN A 201 -15.03 2.44 -15.28
CA GLN A 201 -14.72 2.01 -13.91
C GLN A 201 -14.13 3.17 -13.09
N ILE A 202 -13.30 4.02 -13.72
CA ILE A 202 -12.77 5.25 -13.15
C ILE A 202 -13.61 6.42 -13.67
N LYS A 203 -14.15 7.22 -12.78
CA LYS A 203 -14.90 8.43 -13.12
C LYS A 203 -13.98 9.65 -13.15
N LYS A 204 -14.47 10.74 -13.78
CA LYS A 204 -13.74 11.99 -13.88
C LYS A 204 -13.31 12.55 -12.52
N GLU A 205 -14.19 12.54 -11.55
CA GLU A 205 -13.95 13.00 -10.18
C GLU A 205 -12.91 12.17 -9.41
N ASP A 206 -12.70 10.91 -9.84
CA ASP A 206 -11.76 9.97 -9.23
C ASP A 206 -10.41 9.92 -9.96
N TRP A 207 -10.22 10.81 -10.97
CA TRP A 207 -8.98 10.96 -11.73
C TRP A 207 -8.21 12.21 -11.29
N LEU A 208 -7.07 12.03 -10.61
CA LEU A 208 -6.18 13.12 -10.23
C LEU A 208 -4.74 12.78 -10.58
N VAL A 209 -4.17 13.50 -11.54
CA VAL A 209 -2.76 13.41 -11.91
C VAL A 209 -2.13 14.79 -11.85
N THR A 210 -1.08 14.96 -11.04
CA THR A 210 -0.46 16.29 -10.85
C THR A 210 1.04 16.19 -10.56
N ASN A 211 1.82 17.09 -11.17
CA ASN A 211 3.28 17.13 -11.01
C ASN A 211 3.99 15.82 -11.39
N CYS A 212 3.44 15.08 -12.35
CA CYS A 212 4.04 13.87 -12.93
C CYS A 212 4.85 14.23 -14.19
N GLY A 213 5.56 13.27 -14.76
CA GLY A 213 6.29 13.47 -16.03
C GLY A 213 5.36 13.83 -17.18
N TYR A 214 4.19 13.19 -17.23
CA TYR A 214 3.04 13.60 -18.04
C TYR A 214 1.81 13.70 -17.14
N ASN A 215 0.92 14.68 -17.39
CA ASN A 215 -0.25 14.95 -16.57
C ASN A 215 -1.53 14.92 -17.44
N PRO A 216 -1.98 13.75 -17.91
CA PRO A 216 -3.21 13.67 -18.69
C PRO A 216 -4.42 14.01 -17.83
N THR A 217 -5.32 14.82 -18.39
CA THR A 217 -6.66 14.99 -17.84
C THR A 217 -7.49 13.73 -18.10
N TYR A 218 -8.64 13.61 -17.45
CA TYR A 218 -9.56 12.51 -17.74
C TYR A 218 -10.05 12.52 -19.20
N GLU A 219 -10.28 13.71 -19.75
CA GLU A 219 -10.64 13.92 -21.16
C GLU A 219 -9.51 13.52 -22.12
N ASP A 220 -8.26 13.71 -21.72
CA ASP A 220 -7.11 13.22 -22.49
C ASP A 220 -7.13 11.70 -22.58
N MET A 221 -7.41 11.04 -21.46
CA MET A 221 -7.54 9.59 -21.41
C MET A 221 -8.68 9.08 -22.28
N GLN A 222 -9.85 9.70 -22.20
CA GLN A 222 -11.01 9.36 -23.06
C GLN A 222 -10.72 9.59 -24.55
N ALA A 223 -9.88 10.58 -24.87
CA ALA A 223 -9.47 10.88 -26.22
C ALA A 223 -8.29 10.03 -26.73
N GLY A 224 -7.85 9.03 -25.97
CA GLY A 224 -6.75 8.13 -26.34
C GLY A 224 -5.35 8.72 -26.19
N ARG A 225 -5.17 9.83 -25.48
CA ARG A 225 -3.89 10.47 -25.21
C ARG A 225 -3.27 9.93 -23.92
N TYR A 226 -2.75 8.72 -24.00
CA TYR A 226 -2.22 7.98 -22.82
C TYR A 226 -0.74 8.27 -22.54
N THR A 227 0.00 8.79 -23.53
CA THR A 227 1.44 9.07 -23.43
C THR A 227 1.76 10.48 -23.82
N GLN A 228 2.85 11.03 -23.30
CA GLN A 228 3.42 12.29 -23.79
C GLN A 228 3.94 12.08 -25.22
N GLN A 229 3.44 12.90 -26.15
CA GLN A 229 3.93 12.95 -27.54
C GLN A 229 5.23 13.73 -27.63
#